data_7502cb231912e65bd871dce8bf52874c
#
_entry.id   7502cb231912e65bd871dce8bf52874c
#
_cell.length_a   1.000
_cell.length_b   1.000
_cell.length_c   1.000
_cell.angle_alpha   90.00
_cell.angle_beta   90.00
_cell.angle_gamma   90.00
#
_symmetry.space_group_name_H-M   'P 1'
#
loop_
_entity.id
_entity.type
_entity.pdbx_description
1 polymer ?
#
loop_
_entity_poly.entity_id
_entity_poly.type
_entity_poly.pdbx_seq_one_letter_code
_entity_poly.pdbx_strand_id
1 'polypeptide(L)'
;MYLWDRGGVRISGGFFLLTAWFALVNGAELLAVVGVGCAVHELGHYLALRCLGVRVTGLRLCILGAEMTADRSGLSYGGELAAVLAGPGANLLTALVLAAAGEAFWAAAGGNLVLCLFNLLPLRPLDGGRALELAVTWIAGPDAGERAVRMAGTCAALALGVCLAAVMVQSGGSLWLLPAAAAAFFTALQEVRGISGSSAE
;
A
#
# COMPACT_ATOMS: atom_id res chain seq x y z
N MET A 1 4.24 -14.91 13.53
CA MET A 1 5.59 -15.29 13.99
C MET A 1 6.62 -14.43 13.26
N TYR A 2 7.40 -13.61 13.99
CA TYR A 2 8.47 -12.81 13.40
C TYR A 2 9.74 -13.64 13.34
N LEU A 3 10.43 -13.63 12.20
CA LEU A 3 11.72 -14.33 12.00
C LEU A 3 12.92 -13.41 12.29
N TRP A 4 12.68 -12.10 12.30
CA TRP A 4 13.70 -11.10 12.58
C TRP A 4 13.11 -10.00 13.46
N ASP A 5 13.77 -9.70 14.60
CA ASP A 5 13.42 -8.58 15.50
C ASP A 5 14.73 -7.98 16.04
N ARG A 6 15.17 -6.86 15.47
CA ARG A 6 16.39 -6.17 15.88
C ARG A 6 16.28 -4.67 15.62
N GLY A 7 16.58 -3.86 16.63
CA GLY A 7 16.73 -2.40 16.43
C GLY A 7 15.47 -1.68 15.96
N GLY A 8 14.26 -2.17 16.31
CA GLY A 8 13.00 -1.58 15.85
C GLY A 8 12.53 -2.07 14.47
N VAL A 9 13.27 -2.97 13.82
CA VAL A 9 12.84 -3.60 12.56
C VAL A 9 12.36 -5.02 12.84
N ARG A 10 11.12 -5.32 12.44
CA ARG A 10 10.48 -6.62 12.55
C ARG A 10 10.10 -7.15 11.18
N ILE A 11 10.49 -8.39 10.87
CA ILE A 11 10.17 -9.03 9.59
C ILE A 11 9.42 -10.31 9.84
N SER A 12 8.23 -10.43 9.26
CA SER A 12 7.42 -11.64 9.38
C SER A 12 7.88 -12.74 8.42
N GLY A 13 7.66 -14.01 8.79
CA GLY A 13 7.93 -15.14 7.90
C GLY A 13 7.13 -15.08 6.60
N GLY A 14 5.92 -14.54 6.64
CA GLY A 14 5.08 -14.35 5.45
C GLY A 14 5.68 -13.39 4.43
N PHE A 15 6.41 -12.37 4.87
CA PHE A 15 7.13 -11.47 3.95
C PHE A 15 8.19 -12.23 3.14
N PHE A 16 8.99 -13.08 3.78
CA PHE A 16 9.99 -13.88 3.06
C PHE A 16 9.35 -14.86 2.09
N LEU A 17 8.25 -15.51 2.48
CA LEU A 17 7.53 -16.45 1.60
C LEU A 17 6.97 -15.74 0.37
N LEU A 18 6.34 -14.57 0.56
CA LEU A 18 5.80 -13.78 -0.54
C LEU A 18 6.91 -13.30 -1.48
N THR A 19 8.02 -12.79 -0.93
CA THR A 19 9.17 -12.33 -1.70
C THR A 19 9.81 -13.45 -2.50
N ALA A 20 9.99 -14.62 -1.87
CA ALA A 20 10.54 -15.80 -2.54
C ALA A 20 9.61 -16.31 -3.66
N TRP A 21 8.31 -16.38 -3.38
CA TRP A 21 7.31 -16.76 -4.38
C TRP A 21 7.29 -15.77 -5.55
N PHE A 22 7.29 -14.47 -5.27
CA PHE A 22 7.31 -13.44 -6.30
C PHE A 22 8.56 -13.54 -7.18
N ALA A 23 9.75 -13.78 -6.56
CA ALA A 23 11.01 -13.95 -7.28
C ALA A 23 10.99 -15.19 -8.19
N LEU A 24 10.42 -16.30 -7.71
CA LEU A 24 10.32 -17.54 -8.49
C LEU A 24 9.38 -17.40 -9.70
N VAL A 25 8.29 -16.65 -9.55
CA VAL A 25 7.30 -16.50 -10.63
C VAL A 25 7.72 -15.42 -11.64
N ASN A 26 8.29 -14.31 -11.18
CA ASN A 26 8.51 -13.12 -11.99
C ASN A 26 9.99 -12.81 -12.27
N GLY A 27 10.90 -13.53 -11.62
CA GLY A 27 12.34 -13.31 -11.73
C GLY A 27 12.89 -12.25 -10.78
N ALA A 28 14.21 -12.28 -10.60
CA ALA A 28 14.91 -11.40 -9.66
C ALA A 28 14.93 -9.93 -10.12
N GLU A 29 14.92 -9.67 -11.40
CA GLU A 29 14.93 -8.30 -11.96
C GLU A 29 13.67 -7.54 -11.60
N LEU A 30 12.49 -8.14 -11.81
CA LEU A 30 11.22 -7.50 -11.45
C LEU A 30 11.09 -7.35 -9.93
N LEU A 31 11.56 -8.34 -9.16
CA LEU A 31 11.61 -8.23 -7.71
C LEU A 31 12.48 -7.03 -7.28
N ALA A 32 13.63 -6.80 -7.91
CA ALA A 32 14.50 -5.67 -7.61
C ALA A 32 13.80 -4.33 -7.91
N VAL A 33 13.15 -4.21 -9.07
CA VAL A 33 12.39 -3.01 -9.46
C VAL A 33 11.29 -2.71 -8.45
N VAL A 34 10.48 -3.70 -8.10
CA VAL A 34 9.38 -3.54 -7.13
C VAL A 34 9.93 -3.25 -5.74
N GLY A 35 10.98 -3.96 -5.32
CA GLY A 35 11.60 -3.78 -4.00
C GLY A 35 12.18 -2.38 -3.81
N VAL A 36 12.88 -1.84 -4.83
CA VAL A 36 13.37 -0.46 -4.82
C VAL A 36 12.21 0.52 -4.79
N GLY A 37 11.16 0.30 -5.60
CA GLY A 37 9.97 1.14 -5.59
C GLY A 37 9.27 1.16 -4.23
N CYS A 38 9.14 0.02 -3.55
CA CYS A 38 8.63 -0.05 -2.19
C CYS A 38 9.53 0.69 -1.19
N ALA A 39 10.85 0.57 -1.32
CA ALA A 39 11.78 1.30 -0.45
C ALA A 39 11.66 2.83 -0.63
N VAL A 40 11.51 3.31 -1.87
CA VAL A 40 11.26 4.72 -2.19
C VAL A 40 9.94 5.19 -1.56
N HIS A 41 8.89 4.38 -1.66
CA HIS A 41 7.59 4.65 -1.05
C HIS A 41 7.69 4.85 0.46
N GLU A 42 8.27 3.88 1.16
CA GLU A 42 8.47 3.95 2.62
C GLU A 42 9.37 5.12 3.03
N LEU A 43 10.39 5.41 2.23
CA LEU A 43 11.25 6.57 2.46
C LEU A 43 10.46 7.89 2.36
N GLY A 44 9.50 7.98 1.43
CA GLY A 44 8.59 9.12 1.32
C GLY A 44 7.83 9.37 2.61
N HIS A 45 7.18 8.35 3.17
CA HIS A 45 6.49 8.44 4.46
C HIS A 45 7.44 8.81 5.60
N TYR A 46 8.59 8.15 5.66
CA TYR A 46 9.58 8.40 6.70
C TYR A 46 10.05 9.85 6.70
N LEU A 47 10.42 10.39 5.54
CA LEU A 47 10.88 11.77 5.41
C LEU A 47 9.80 12.77 5.80
N ALA A 48 8.55 12.56 5.34
CA ALA A 48 7.43 13.41 5.71
C ALA A 48 7.18 13.43 7.22
N LEU A 49 7.14 12.26 7.86
CA LEU A 49 6.98 12.14 9.31
C LEU A 49 8.13 12.86 10.05
N ARG A 50 9.36 12.70 9.59
CA ARG A 50 10.54 13.38 10.18
C ARG A 50 10.47 14.90 10.02
N CYS A 51 10.04 15.39 8.87
CA CYS A 51 9.84 16.84 8.62
C CYS A 51 8.73 17.42 9.51
N LEU A 52 7.70 16.62 9.85
CA LEU A 52 6.63 16.99 10.77
C LEU A 52 7.01 16.82 12.25
N GLY A 53 8.27 16.49 12.56
CA GLY A 53 8.76 16.33 13.93
C GLY A 53 8.40 15.00 14.59
N VAL A 54 7.80 14.07 13.87
CA VAL A 54 7.38 12.77 14.40
C VAL A 54 8.59 11.82 14.47
N ARG A 55 8.71 11.12 15.59
CA ARG A 55 9.72 10.07 15.76
C ARG A 55 9.18 8.73 15.30
N VAL A 56 9.82 8.16 14.27
CA VAL A 56 9.56 6.78 13.86
C VAL A 56 10.37 5.86 14.79
N THR A 57 9.68 4.96 15.47
CA THR A 57 10.25 4.06 16.48
C THR A 57 10.43 2.63 15.99
N GLY A 58 9.77 2.26 14.89
CA GLY A 58 9.89 0.92 14.33
C GLY A 58 9.42 0.82 12.90
N LEU A 59 9.87 -0.26 12.23
CA LEU A 59 9.45 -0.68 10.90
C LEU A 59 9.08 -2.15 10.94
N ARG A 60 7.90 -2.49 10.49
CA ARG A 60 7.39 -3.85 10.44
C ARG A 60 7.13 -4.25 8.99
N LEU A 61 7.85 -5.27 8.51
CA LEU A 61 7.62 -5.85 7.19
C LEU A 61 6.75 -7.09 7.34
N CYS A 62 5.58 -7.07 6.74
CA CYS A 62 4.62 -8.17 6.75
C CYS A 62 4.15 -8.51 5.34
N ILE A 63 3.32 -9.54 5.20
CA ILE A 63 2.80 -10.00 3.90
C ILE A 63 1.98 -8.92 3.18
N LEU A 64 1.40 -7.98 3.92
CA LEU A 64 0.57 -6.89 3.38
C LEU A 64 1.39 -5.63 3.05
N GLY A 65 2.70 -5.63 3.31
CA GLY A 65 3.56 -4.48 3.07
C GLY A 65 4.42 -4.09 4.27
N ALA A 66 4.81 -2.83 4.33
CA ALA A 66 5.58 -2.26 5.41
C ALA A 66 4.70 -1.33 6.27
N GLU A 67 4.87 -1.39 7.56
CA GLU A 67 4.17 -0.54 8.53
C GLU A 67 5.19 0.19 9.41
N MET A 68 5.11 1.52 9.44
CA MET A 68 5.94 2.34 10.33
C MET A 68 5.22 2.61 11.65
N THR A 69 5.87 2.25 12.75
CA THR A 69 5.41 2.61 14.10
C THR A 69 5.90 4.02 14.43
N ALA A 70 4.97 4.94 14.63
CA ALA A 70 5.25 6.34 14.95
C ALA A 70 4.16 6.90 15.84
N ASP A 71 4.52 7.76 16.78
CA ASP A 71 3.56 8.50 17.60
C ASP A 71 3.02 9.70 16.81
N ARG A 72 1.82 9.55 16.28
CA ARG A 72 1.13 10.54 15.44
C ARG A 72 0.13 11.40 16.22
N SER A 73 0.01 11.22 17.54
CA SER A 73 -1.00 11.87 18.39
C SER A 73 -0.96 13.40 18.37
N GLY A 74 0.19 13.98 18.02
CA GLY A 74 0.38 15.42 17.90
C GLY A 74 0.19 16.00 16.49
N LEU A 75 -0.13 15.17 15.48
CA LEU A 75 -0.30 15.65 14.12
C LEU A 75 -1.69 16.26 13.89
N SER A 76 -1.74 17.37 13.16
CA SER A 76 -2.99 17.86 12.57
C SER A 76 -3.48 16.95 11.44
N TYR A 77 -4.77 17.00 11.10
CA TYR A 77 -5.30 16.25 9.94
C TYR A 77 -4.53 16.51 8.65
N GLY A 78 -4.17 17.78 8.39
CA GLY A 78 -3.37 18.16 7.22
C GLY A 78 -1.96 17.56 7.25
N GLY A 79 -1.31 17.56 8.41
CA GLY A 79 0.00 16.95 8.59
C GLY A 79 -0.04 15.42 8.40
N GLU A 80 -1.07 14.77 8.94
CA GLU A 80 -1.25 13.33 8.77
C GLU A 80 -1.55 12.97 7.30
N LEU A 81 -2.42 13.75 6.64
CA LEU A 81 -2.73 13.58 5.22
C LEU A 81 -1.47 13.76 4.35
N ALA A 82 -0.64 14.78 4.63
CA ALA A 82 0.62 14.99 3.93
C ALA A 82 1.58 13.81 4.13
N ALA A 83 1.69 13.28 5.35
CA ALA A 83 2.52 12.12 5.64
C ALA A 83 2.03 10.86 4.91
N VAL A 84 0.71 10.64 4.82
CA VAL A 84 0.12 9.50 4.11
C VAL A 84 0.32 9.62 2.60
N LEU A 85 0.19 10.80 2.02
CA LEU A 85 0.37 11.00 0.57
C LEU A 85 1.84 11.06 0.14
N ALA A 86 2.78 11.18 1.08
CA ALA A 86 4.21 11.30 0.77
C ALA A 86 4.80 10.03 0.14
N GLY A 87 4.34 8.84 0.51
CA GLY A 87 4.76 7.58 -0.12
C GLY A 87 4.37 7.50 -1.59
N PRO A 88 3.07 7.58 -1.93
CA PRO A 88 2.63 7.65 -3.33
C PRO A 88 3.28 8.81 -4.09
N GLY A 89 3.43 9.98 -3.45
CA GLY A 89 4.10 11.14 -4.03
C GLY A 89 5.57 10.89 -4.39
N ALA A 90 6.32 10.19 -3.53
CA ALA A 90 7.70 9.79 -3.80
C ALA A 90 7.79 8.82 -5.00
N ASN A 91 6.88 7.85 -5.08
CA ASN A 91 6.81 6.97 -6.24
C ASN A 91 6.47 7.73 -7.52
N LEU A 92 5.51 8.65 -7.50
CA LEU A 92 5.16 9.46 -8.66
C LEU A 92 6.34 10.31 -9.14
N LEU A 93 7.01 11.00 -8.22
CA LEU A 93 8.18 11.80 -8.54
C LEU A 93 9.29 10.93 -9.15
N THR A 94 9.56 9.78 -8.56
CA THR A 94 10.55 8.82 -9.06
C THR A 94 10.18 8.31 -10.46
N ALA A 95 8.90 7.99 -10.69
CA ALA A 95 8.42 7.57 -12.01
C ALA A 95 8.67 8.64 -13.07
N LEU A 96 8.37 9.91 -12.77
CA LEU A 96 8.57 11.03 -13.69
C LEU A 96 10.06 11.26 -13.99
N VAL A 97 10.92 11.23 -12.96
CA VAL A 97 12.37 11.41 -13.11
C VAL A 97 12.97 10.28 -13.96
N LEU A 98 12.60 9.03 -13.69
CA LEU A 98 13.08 7.88 -14.45
C LEU A 98 12.58 7.87 -15.89
N ALA A 99 11.32 8.25 -16.12
CA ALA A 99 10.77 8.35 -17.47
C ALA A 99 11.50 9.42 -18.31
N ALA A 100 11.86 10.56 -17.68
CA ALA A 100 12.64 11.61 -18.33
C ALA A 100 14.11 11.24 -18.56
N ALA A 101 14.67 10.30 -17.78
CA ALA A 101 16.05 9.84 -17.91
C ALA A 101 16.30 8.94 -19.15
N GLY A 102 15.24 8.42 -19.78
CA GLY A 102 15.29 7.69 -21.05
C GLY A 102 14.79 6.24 -20.95
N GLU A 103 14.79 5.60 -22.11
CA GLU A 103 14.15 4.28 -22.33
C GLU A 103 14.67 3.18 -21.42
N ALA A 104 15.95 3.19 -21.07
CA ALA A 104 16.56 2.21 -20.20
C ALA A 104 15.89 2.13 -18.80
N PHE A 105 15.21 3.19 -18.38
CA PHE A 105 14.56 3.30 -17.09
C PHE A 105 13.03 3.13 -17.12
N TRP A 106 12.42 2.93 -18.28
CA TRP A 106 10.95 2.86 -18.41
C TRP A 106 10.31 1.74 -17.59
N ALA A 107 10.95 0.59 -17.47
CA ALA A 107 10.45 -0.48 -16.61
C ALA A 107 10.38 -0.06 -15.14
N ALA A 108 11.42 0.61 -14.63
CA ALA A 108 11.45 1.11 -13.26
C ALA A 108 10.48 2.30 -13.06
N ALA A 109 10.36 3.18 -14.07
CA ALA A 109 9.36 4.26 -14.07
C ALA A 109 7.94 3.70 -14.00
N GLY A 110 7.62 2.71 -14.84
CA GLY A 110 6.33 2.02 -14.85
C GLY A 110 6.04 1.33 -13.52
N GLY A 111 7.01 0.64 -12.94
CA GLY A 111 6.88 0.01 -11.62
C GLY A 111 6.54 1.01 -10.51
N ASN A 112 7.22 2.15 -10.47
CA ASN A 112 6.91 3.22 -9.50
C ASN A 112 5.54 3.86 -9.74
N LEU A 113 5.14 4.06 -11.00
CA LEU A 113 3.81 4.57 -11.32
C LEU A 113 2.71 3.60 -10.89
N VAL A 114 2.88 2.30 -11.13
CA VAL A 114 1.93 1.27 -10.69
C VAL A 114 1.83 1.24 -9.17
N LEU A 115 2.96 1.31 -8.45
CA LEU A 115 2.96 1.37 -6.98
C LEU A 115 2.23 2.62 -6.46
N CYS A 116 2.45 3.79 -7.09
CA CYS A 116 1.73 5.01 -6.75
C CYS A 116 0.22 4.84 -6.93
N LEU A 117 -0.23 4.40 -8.11
CA LEU A 117 -1.65 4.24 -8.43
C LEU A 117 -2.32 3.19 -7.55
N PHE A 118 -1.63 2.07 -7.29
CA PHE A 118 -2.14 1.01 -6.43
C PHE A 118 -2.33 1.49 -5.00
N ASN A 119 -1.32 2.19 -4.44
CA ASN A 119 -1.43 2.70 -3.07
C ASN A 119 -2.45 3.85 -2.93
N LEU A 120 -2.83 4.52 -4.01
CA LEU A 120 -3.90 5.52 -4.03
C LEU A 120 -5.31 4.92 -4.16
N LEU A 121 -5.46 3.61 -4.33
CA LEU A 121 -6.78 2.98 -4.27
C LEU A 121 -7.44 3.23 -2.91
N PRO A 122 -8.76 3.52 -2.87
CA PRO A 122 -9.47 3.84 -1.64
C PRO A 122 -9.78 2.58 -0.80
N LEU A 123 -8.78 1.75 -0.55
CA LEU A 123 -8.85 0.54 0.27
C LEU A 123 -8.16 0.79 1.61
N ARG A 124 -8.74 0.40 2.74
CA ARG A 124 -8.21 0.66 4.10
C ARG A 124 -6.75 0.29 4.35
N PRO A 125 -6.23 -0.84 3.85
CA PRO A 125 -4.82 -1.17 4.05
C PRO A 125 -3.86 -0.31 3.23
N LEU A 126 -4.38 0.51 2.28
CA LEU A 126 -3.60 1.34 1.39
C LEU A 126 -3.69 2.82 1.78
N ASP A 127 -2.71 3.61 1.35
CA ASP A 127 -2.65 5.05 1.65
C ASP A 127 -3.85 5.83 1.13
N GLY A 128 -4.38 5.47 -0.05
CA GLY A 128 -5.56 6.10 -0.64
C GLY A 128 -6.80 5.96 0.24
N GLY A 129 -6.99 4.80 0.87
CA GLY A 129 -8.08 4.60 1.83
C GLY A 129 -7.92 5.47 3.06
N ARG A 130 -6.71 5.51 3.65
CA ARG A 130 -6.40 6.37 4.79
C ARG A 130 -6.48 7.86 4.46
N ALA A 131 -5.99 8.27 3.28
CA ALA A 131 -6.07 9.64 2.82
C ALA A 131 -7.53 10.10 2.64
N LEU A 132 -8.38 9.24 2.05
CA LEU A 132 -9.81 9.51 1.89
C LEU A 132 -10.49 9.65 3.25
N GLU A 133 -10.24 8.73 4.19
CA GLU A 133 -10.79 8.76 5.54
C GLU A 133 -10.42 10.07 6.25
N LEU A 134 -9.13 10.42 6.25
CA LEU A 134 -8.63 11.65 6.86
C LEU A 134 -9.22 12.92 6.23
N ALA A 135 -9.28 12.99 4.90
CA ALA A 135 -9.80 14.14 4.18
C ALA A 135 -11.28 14.37 4.47
N VAL A 136 -12.08 13.30 4.46
CA VAL A 136 -13.52 13.39 4.75
C VAL A 136 -13.75 13.65 6.24
N THR A 137 -12.99 13.02 7.12
CA THR A 137 -13.06 13.27 8.58
C THR A 137 -12.77 14.73 8.90
N TRP A 138 -11.77 15.31 8.26
CA TRP A 138 -11.42 16.74 8.46
C TRP A 138 -12.55 17.69 8.08
N ILE A 139 -13.33 17.37 7.02
CA ILE A 139 -14.38 18.25 6.50
C ILE A 139 -15.74 17.97 7.15
N ALA A 140 -16.08 16.70 7.34
CA ALA A 140 -17.44 16.25 7.66
C ALA A 140 -17.55 15.40 8.94
N GLY A 141 -16.43 15.23 9.66
CA GLY A 141 -16.37 14.49 10.92
C GLY A 141 -16.10 12.97 10.74
N PRO A 142 -15.76 12.28 11.86
CA PRO A 142 -15.24 10.90 11.82
C PRO A 142 -16.24 9.89 11.24
N ASP A 143 -17.52 10.00 11.57
CA ASP A 143 -18.56 9.09 11.05
C ASP A 143 -18.71 9.19 9.53
N ALA A 144 -18.53 10.39 8.97
CA ALA A 144 -18.56 10.60 7.53
C ALA A 144 -17.32 10.01 6.86
N GLY A 145 -16.14 10.20 7.46
CA GLY A 145 -14.87 9.62 7.00
C GLY A 145 -14.94 8.10 6.93
N GLU A 146 -15.41 7.48 8.00
CA GLU A 146 -15.58 6.02 8.05
C GLU A 146 -16.56 5.50 6.99
N ARG A 147 -17.69 6.16 6.81
CA ARG A 147 -18.65 5.78 5.76
C ARG A 147 -18.06 5.95 4.37
N ALA A 148 -17.34 7.05 4.11
CA ALA A 148 -16.74 7.32 2.80
C ALA A 148 -15.73 6.26 2.41
N VAL A 149 -14.79 5.93 3.29
CA VAL A 149 -13.77 4.91 2.98
C VAL A 149 -14.37 3.53 2.85
N ARG A 150 -15.37 3.17 3.65
CA ARG A 150 -16.07 1.89 3.54
C ARG A 150 -16.80 1.75 2.20
N MET A 151 -17.57 2.76 1.79
CA MET A 151 -18.28 2.74 0.51
C MET A 151 -17.30 2.71 -0.68
N ALA A 152 -16.32 3.62 -0.70
CA ALA A 152 -15.34 3.69 -1.77
C ALA A 152 -14.47 2.43 -1.82
N GLY A 153 -14.06 1.91 -0.66
CA GLY A 153 -13.28 0.68 -0.54
C GLY A 153 -14.04 -0.55 -1.05
N THR A 154 -15.32 -0.69 -0.69
CA THR A 154 -16.17 -1.77 -1.21
C THR A 154 -16.28 -1.70 -2.73
N CYS A 155 -16.57 -0.51 -3.29
CA CYS A 155 -16.65 -0.33 -4.73
C CYS A 155 -15.30 -0.63 -5.44
N ALA A 156 -14.19 -0.15 -4.89
CA ALA A 156 -12.86 -0.39 -5.45
C ALA A 156 -12.47 -1.88 -5.38
N ALA A 157 -12.74 -2.56 -4.28
CA ALA A 157 -12.46 -3.99 -4.13
C ALA A 157 -13.29 -4.84 -5.08
N LEU A 158 -14.57 -4.52 -5.28
CA LEU A 158 -15.44 -5.19 -6.24
C LEU A 158 -14.96 -4.95 -7.69
N ALA A 159 -14.63 -3.70 -8.03
CA ALA A 159 -14.11 -3.36 -9.36
C ALA A 159 -12.79 -4.10 -9.65
N LEU A 160 -11.87 -4.14 -8.68
CA LEU A 160 -10.61 -4.88 -8.79
C LEU A 160 -10.87 -6.39 -8.94
N GLY A 161 -11.79 -6.95 -8.17
CA GLY A 161 -12.17 -8.35 -8.26
C GLY A 161 -12.74 -8.72 -9.63
N VAL A 162 -13.62 -7.89 -10.18
CA VAL A 162 -14.18 -8.07 -11.54
C VAL A 162 -13.08 -7.96 -12.60
N CYS A 163 -12.18 -6.97 -12.48
CA CYS A 163 -11.06 -6.79 -13.40
C CYS A 163 -10.13 -8.03 -13.39
N LEU A 164 -9.75 -8.52 -12.21
CA LEU A 164 -8.93 -9.72 -12.07
C LEU A 164 -9.62 -10.96 -12.63
N ALA A 165 -10.92 -11.13 -12.38
CA ALA A 165 -11.70 -12.23 -12.95
C ALA A 165 -11.74 -12.16 -14.48
N ALA A 166 -11.93 -10.97 -15.06
CA ALA A 166 -11.90 -10.77 -16.51
C ALA A 166 -10.53 -11.13 -17.12
N VAL A 167 -9.43 -10.69 -16.49
CA VAL A 167 -8.06 -11.04 -16.90
C VAL A 167 -7.83 -12.55 -16.80
N MET A 168 -8.31 -13.20 -15.74
CA MET A 168 -8.22 -14.66 -15.62
C MET A 168 -8.93 -15.41 -16.74
N VAL A 169 -10.13 -14.97 -17.10
CA VAL A 169 -10.88 -15.58 -18.22
C VAL A 169 -10.15 -15.37 -19.55
N GLN A 170 -9.65 -14.15 -19.81
CA GLN A 170 -8.94 -13.83 -21.06
C GLN A 170 -7.57 -14.53 -21.17
N SER A 171 -6.90 -14.78 -20.05
CA SER A 171 -5.61 -15.48 -20.01
C SER A 171 -5.69 -17.01 -20.05
N GLY A 172 -6.87 -17.56 -20.34
CA GLY A 172 -7.07 -19.01 -20.41
C GLY A 172 -7.13 -19.71 -19.05
N GLY A 173 -7.55 -19.01 -18.01
CA GLY A 173 -7.70 -19.58 -16.67
C GLY A 173 -6.40 -19.61 -15.85
N SER A 174 -5.57 -18.62 -15.97
CA SER A 174 -4.32 -18.46 -15.20
C SER A 174 -4.57 -18.45 -13.71
N LEU A 175 -4.38 -19.59 -13.05
CA LEU A 175 -4.62 -19.77 -11.61
C LEU A 175 -3.70 -18.92 -10.71
N TRP A 176 -2.62 -18.36 -11.25
CA TRP A 176 -1.69 -17.53 -10.48
C TRP A 176 -2.31 -16.19 -10.00
N LEU A 177 -3.41 -15.74 -10.62
CA LEU A 177 -4.17 -14.55 -10.18
C LEU A 177 -5.19 -14.87 -9.07
N LEU A 178 -5.49 -16.14 -8.80
CA LEU A 178 -6.45 -16.54 -7.76
C LEU A 178 -6.16 -15.95 -6.38
N PRO A 179 -4.92 -15.94 -5.87
CA PRO A 179 -4.64 -15.34 -4.56
C PRO A 179 -4.98 -13.85 -4.52
N ALA A 180 -4.68 -13.11 -5.59
CA ALA A 180 -5.00 -11.68 -5.66
C ALA A 180 -6.51 -11.42 -5.75
N ALA A 181 -7.23 -12.21 -6.56
CA ALA A 181 -8.69 -12.13 -6.66
C ALA A 181 -9.37 -12.49 -5.32
N ALA A 182 -8.89 -13.54 -4.65
CA ALA A 182 -9.38 -13.94 -3.33
C ALA A 182 -9.12 -12.86 -2.27
N ALA A 183 -7.94 -12.23 -2.28
CA ALA A 183 -7.61 -11.14 -1.38
C ALA A 183 -8.51 -9.93 -1.60
N ALA A 184 -8.74 -9.53 -2.86
CA ALA A 184 -9.65 -8.43 -3.21
C ALA A 184 -11.09 -8.73 -2.73
N PHE A 185 -11.60 -9.94 -2.96
CA PHE A 185 -12.92 -10.36 -2.50
C PHE A 185 -13.03 -10.38 -0.98
N PHE A 186 -12.00 -10.89 -0.29
CA PHE A 186 -11.98 -10.92 1.17
C PHE A 186 -11.94 -9.52 1.76
N THR A 187 -11.17 -8.60 1.18
CA THR A 187 -11.15 -7.18 1.57
C THR A 187 -12.54 -6.55 1.42
N ALA A 188 -13.22 -6.79 0.28
CA ALA A 188 -14.58 -6.30 0.08
C ALA A 188 -15.56 -6.84 1.14
N LEU A 189 -15.46 -8.13 1.49
CA LEU A 189 -16.27 -8.73 2.55
C LEU A 189 -16.00 -8.13 3.93
N GLN A 190 -14.75 -7.85 4.26
CA GLN A 190 -14.39 -7.21 5.53
C GLN A 190 -14.97 -5.79 5.62
N GLU A 191 -14.87 -5.01 4.55
CA GLU A 191 -15.43 -3.66 4.49
C GLU A 191 -16.96 -3.66 4.67
N VAL A 192 -17.66 -4.59 3.99
CA VAL A 192 -19.12 -4.73 4.12
C VAL A 192 -19.51 -5.12 5.55
N ARG A 193 -18.75 -6.00 6.20
CA ARG A 193 -19.05 -6.48 7.56
C ARG A 193 -18.66 -5.49 8.65
N GLY A 194 -17.98 -4.40 8.34
CA GLY A 194 -17.48 -3.44 9.33
C GLY A 194 -16.43 -3.99 10.30
N ILE A 195 -15.77 -5.11 9.96
CA ILE A 195 -14.82 -5.82 10.83
C ILE A 195 -13.39 -5.20 10.71
N SER A 196 -13.22 -4.25 9.81
CA SER A 196 -11.93 -3.60 9.58
C SER A 196 -11.64 -2.59 10.68
N GLY A 197 -10.81 -2.96 11.64
CA GLY A 197 -10.24 -2.01 12.60
C GLY A 197 -10.14 -2.41 14.06
N SER A 198 -10.55 -3.62 14.45
CA SER A 198 -10.51 -4.05 15.88
C SER A 198 -9.43 -5.08 16.20
N SER A 199 -8.34 -5.15 15.45
CA SER A 199 -7.28 -6.15 15.69
C SER A 199 -5.89 -5.54 15.63
N ALA A 200 -5.64 -4.52 16.46
CA ALA A 200 -4.28 -4.04 16.72
C ALA A 200 -4.23 -3.40 18.11
N GLU A 201 -4.48 -4.18 19.16
CA GLU A 201 -3.92 -3.98 20.50
C GLU A 201 -2.71 -4.88 20.72
#